data_b6e963a82974a41fa85f1163f5ea23a6
#
_entry.id   b6e963a82974a41fa85f1163f5ea23a6
#
_cell.length_a   1.000
_cell.length_b   1.000
_cell.length_c   1.000
_cell.angle_alpha   90.00
_cell.angle_beta   90.00
_cell.angle_gamma   90.00
#
_symmetry.space_group_name_H-M   'P 1'
#
loop_
_entity.id
_entity.type
_entity.pdbx_description
1 polymer ?
#
loop_
_entity_poly.entity_id
_entity_poly.type
_entity_poly.pdbx_seq_one_letter_code
_entity_poly.pdbx_strand_id
1 'polypeptide(L)'
;MIKKIYNYSKYILYRIVNSINKKKLLKYIDEPVLDLLNMKKLFNYIKGKYFFYDDDIMNYTPIKNIMNPVIWICWFQGYDNLPEIVKACFNSAKKYCVGGGDIYDVILITEDNMVDYVNIPDHIMKKYRDGIITRTHFSDILRLLLLINYGGIWLDATVFLSDNIPEYIKKSDLFMFKTSFFDKNAFLPASSWFIAAKKGNPILIKVYNVLSNFWKNETNMMHYFLFHISLLLVIKNDQESIELWNKMLYKNNCEPHVLQFKMFDEYSTDVKNHIWQISFAHKLTYFDDSLAKKKDTFYQYLINL
;
A
#
# COMPACT_ATOMS: atom_id res chain seq x y z
N MET A 1 -6.30 -16.43 29.18
CA MET A 1 -7.75 -16.44 29.33
C MET A 1 -8.47 -15.59 28.28
N ILE A 2 -8.10 -14.33 28.08
CA ILE A 2 -8.72 -13.39 27.11
C ILE A 2 -8.68 -13.92 25.65
N LYS A 3 -7.57 -14.51 25.21
CA LYS A 3 -7.40 -15.07 23.86
C LYS A 3 -8.33 -16.27 23.58
N LYS A 4 -8.65 -17.06 24.62
CA LYS A 4 -9.62 -18.17 24.53
C LYS A 4 -11.07 -17.66 24.44
N ILE A 5 -11.41 -16.62 25.19
CA ILE A 5 -12.74 -15.99 25.16
C ILE A 5 -12.99 -15.33 23.80
N TYR A 6 -11.99 -14.63 23.25
CA TYR A 6 -12.05 -14.00 21.93
C TYR A 6 -12.22 -15.03 20.79
N ASN A 7 -11.52 -16.15 20.85
CA ASN A 7 -11.66 -17.20 19.85
C ASN A 7 -13.01 -17.94 19.98
N TYR A 8 -13.53 -18.06 21.20
CA TYR A 8 -14.82 -18.69 21.46
C TYR A 8 -15.99 -17.81 20.98
N SER A 9 -15.93 -16.51 21.21
CA SER A 9 -16.92 -15.56 20.71
C SER A 9 -16.94 -15.48 19.16
N LYS A 10 -15.76 -15.53 18.52
CA LYS A 10 -15.65 -15.66 17.06
C LYS A 10 -16.26 -16.96 16.52
N TYR A 11 -16.06 -18.06 17.22
CA TYR A 11 -16.61 -19.36 16.83
C TYR A 11 -18.14 -19.40 16.96
N ILE A 12 -18.69 -18.83 18.02
CA ILE A 12 -20.14 -18.70 18.20
C ILE A 12 -20.75 -17.81 17.12
N LEU A 13 -20.16 -16.63 16.86
CA LEU A 13 -20.60 -15.72 15.81
C LEU A 13 -20.57 -16.39 14.42
N TYR A 14 -19.52 -17.15 14.13
CA TYR A 14 -19.40 -17.92 12.90
C TYR A 14 -20.50 -18.99 12.75
N ARG A 15 -20.84 -19.71 13.82
CA ARG A 15 -21.93 -20.70 13.82
C ARG A 15 -23.32 -20.05 13.66
N ILE A 16 -23.55 -18.93 14.34
CA ILE A 16 -24.80 -18.17 14.23
C ILE A 16 -24.96 -17.64 12.80
N VAL A 17 -23.93 -17.04 12.22
CA VAL A 17 -23.96 -16.50 10.86
C VAL A 17 -24.18 -17.59 9.80
N ASN A 18 -23.69 -18.81 10.04
CA ASN A 18 -23.90 -19.93 9.12
C ASN A 18 -25.25 -20.63 9.28
N SER A 19 -25.93 -20.47 10.43
CA SER A 19 -27.21 -21.15 10.73
C SER A 19 -28.46 -20.32 10.43
N ILE A 20 -28.32 -19.02 10.21
CA ILE A 20 -29.47 -18.11 10.00
C ILE A 20 -29.56 -17.67 8.52
N ASN A 21 -30.80 -17.58 8.04
CA ASN A 21 -31.11 -17.14 6.67
C ASN A 21 -30.41 -15.79 6.37
N LYS A 22 -29.39 -15.83 5.49
CA LYS A 22 -28.45 -14.73 5.19
C LYS A 22 -29.10 -13.36 4.98
N LYS A 23 -30.27 -13.29 4.35
CA LYS A 23 -30.97 -12.03 4.06
C LYS A 23 -31.46 -11.28 5.30
N LYS A 24 -31.82 -11.99 6.39
CA LYS A 24 -32.28 -11.37 7.63
C LYS A 24 -31.11 -10.88 8.50
N LEU A 25 -30.00 -11.60 8.50
CA LEU A 25 -28.84 -11.26 9.33
C LEU A 25 -28.09 -10.03 8.82
N LEU A 26 -28.00 -9.86 7.50
CA LEU A 26 -27.35 -8.71 6.86
C LEU A 26 -27.93 -7.35 7.25
N LYS A 27 -29.17 -7.35 7.77
CA LYS A 27 -29.85 -6.13 8.26
C LYS A 27 -29.37 -5.69 9.65
N TYR A 28 -28.68 -6.56 10.38
CA TYR A 28 -28.30 -6.36 11.80
C TYR A 28 -26.79 -6.48 12.04
N ILE A 29 -25.99 -6.72 10.99
CA ILE A 29 -24.53 -6.82 11.11
C ILE A 29 -23.94 -5.46 10.74
N ASP A 30 -23.15 -4.90 11.64
CA ASP A 30 -22.38 -3.69 11.36
C ASP A 30 -21.48 -3.86 10.14
N GLU A 31 -21.41 -2.82 9.32
CA GLU A 31 -20.68 -2.78 8.07
C GLU A 31 -19.22 -3.29 8.19
N PRO A 32 -18.44 -2.93 9.25
CA PRO A 32 -17.07 -3.46 9.44
C PRO A 32 -17.01 -4.98 9.64
N VAL A 33 -18.01 -5.57 10.29
CA VAL A 33 -18.07 -7.03 10.51
C VAL A 33 -18.38 -7.76 9.19
N LEU A 34 -19.26 -7.19 8.39
CA LEU A 34 -19.59 -7.73 7.07
C LEU A 34 -18.37 -7.69 6.14
N ASP A 35 -17.62 -6.59 6.16
CA ASP A 35 -16.40 -6.42 5.40
C ASP A 35 -15.33 -7.45 5.79
N LEU A 36 -15.12 -7.67 7.08
CA LEU A 36 -14.22 -8.70 7.61
C LEU A 36 -14.63 -10.12 7.16
N LEU A 37 -15.93 -10.43 7.14
CA LEU A 37 -16.43 -11.71 6.66
C LEU A 37 -16.20 -11.89 5.15
N ASN A 38 -16.40 -10.83 4.37
CA ASN A 38 -16.14 -10.83 2.93
C ASN A 38 -14.66 -11.02 2.64
N MET A 39 -13.77 -10.34 3.37
CA MET A 39 -12.34 -10.55 3.28
C MET A 39 -11.92 -11.98 3.61
N LYS A 40 -12.47 -12.57 4.67
CA LYS A 40 -12.18 -13.96 5.03
C LYS A 40 -12.64 -14.94 3.93
N LYS A 41 -13.79 -14.69 3.31
CA LYS A 41 -14.26 -15.51 2.17
C LYS A 41 -13.30 -15.38 0.99
N LEU A 42 -12.91 -14.15 0.65
CA LEU A 42 -11.96 -13.89 -0.42
C LEU A 42 -10.60 -14.51 -0.13
N PHE A 43 -10.09 -14.39 1.10
CA PHE A 43 -8.84 -15.05 1.52
C PHE A 43 -8.89 -16.56 1.27
N ASN A 44 -9.96 -17.24 1.69
CA ASN A 44 -10.11 -18.67 1.49
C ASN A 44 -10.27 -19.04 -0.01
N TYR A 45 -10.98 -18.22 -0.76
CA TYR A 45 -11.15 -18.39 -2.20
C TYR A 45 -9.82 -18.28 -2.94
N ILE A 46 -9.05 -17.22 -2.68
CA ILE A 46 -7.74 -17.03 -3.27
C ILE A 46 -6.79 -18.16 -2.87
N LYS A 47 -6.79 -18.53 -1.57
CA LYS A 47 -5.96 -19.64 -1.07
C LYS A 47 -6.22 -20.95 -1.81
N GLY A 48 -7.48 -21.28 -2.05
CA GLY A 48 -7.84 -22.54 -2.69
C GLY A 48 -7.62 -22.55 -4.21
N LYS A 49 -7.56 -21.38 -4.85
CA LYS A 49 -7.59 -21.29 -6.31
C LYS A 49 -6.34 -20.66 -6.94
N TYR A 50 -5.68 -19.73 -6.24
CA TYR A 50 -4.60 -18.92 -6.81
C TYR A 50 -3.32 -18.91 -5.97
N PHE A 51 -3.30 -19.59 -4.84
CA PHE A 51 -2.12 -19.74 -4.00
C PHE A 51 -1.28 -20.94 -4.46
N PHE A 52 -0.73 -20.81 -5.64
CA PHE A 52 0.32 -21.67 -6.18
C PHE A 52 1.34 -20.76 -6.87
N TYR A 53 2.58 -21.17 -6.87
CA TYR A 53 3.66 -20.47 -7.55
C TYR A 53 3.90 -21.20 -8.85
N ASP A 54 3.64 -20.55 -10.00
CA ASP A 54 4.11 -21.02 -11.28
C ASP A 54 5.63 -20.91 -11.30
N ASP A 55 6.32 -22.01 -11.64
CA ASP A 55 7.77 -22.03 -11.85
C ASP A 55 8.18 -21.24 -13.11
N ASP A 56 7.24 -20.77 -13.92
CA ASP A 56 7.44 -19.75 -14.93
C ASP A 56 7.80 -18.42 -14.23
N ILE A 57 9.01 -18.42 -13.67
CA ILE A 57 9.67 -17.24 -13.15
C ILE A 57 9.71 -16.25 -14.32
N MET A 58 8.79 -15.29 -14.29
CA MET A 58 8.96 -14.12 -15.15
C MET A 58 10.38 -13.64 -14.92
N ASN A 59 11.15 -13.53 -16.00
CA ASN A 59 12.46 -12.91 -15.94
C ASN A 59 12.26 -11.49 -15.42
N TYR A 60 12.39 -11.32 -14.11
CA TYR A 60 12.34 -10.03 -13.43
C TYR A 60 13.59 -9.24 -13.80
N THR A 61 13.66 -8.85 -15.08
CA THR A 61 14.81 -8.12 -15.62
C THR A 61 14.42 -6.66 -15.77
N PRO A 62 15.17 -5.74 -15.16
CA PRO A 62 15.00 -4.32 -15.40
C PRO A 62 15.10 -4.00 -16.89
N ILE A 63 14.19 -3.16 -17.41
CA ILE A 63 14.25 -2.67 -18.80
C ILE A 63 15.29 -1.56 -18.90
N LYS A 64 15.28 -0.62 -17.95
CA LYS A 64 16.27 0.47 -17.87
C LYS A 64 17.36 0.15 -16.84
N ASN A 65 18.59 0.54 -17.14
CA ASN A 65 19.65 0.51 -16.14
C ASN A 65 19.54 1.79 -15.27
N ILE A 66 19.34 1.61 -13.96
CA ILE A 66 19.27 2.69 -12.98
C ILE A 66 20.39 2.46 -11.98
N MET A 67 21.26 3.46 -11.83
CA MET A 67 22.49 3.34 -11.03
C MET A 67 22.25 3.66 -9.54
N ASN A 68 21.36 4.60 -9.28
CA ASN A 68 21.06 5.04 -7.92
C ASN A 68 19.89 4.25 -7.32
N PRO A 69 19.76 4.20 -5.98
CA PRO A 69 18.52 3.76 -5.35
C PRO A 69 17.34 4.60 -5.82
N VAL A 70 16.17 3.99 -5.95
CA VAL A 70 14.99 4.65 -6.57
C VAL A 70 13.87 4.87 -5.59
N ILE A 71 13.26 6.05 -5.69
CA ILE A 71 11.95 6.34 -5.12
C ILE A 71 10.92 6.31 -6.25
N TRP A 72 9.98 5.39 -6.17
CA TRP A 72 8.88 5.24 -7.13
C TRP A 72 7.63 5.95 -6.64
N ILE A 73 7.12 6.88 -7.42
CA ILE A 73 5.85 7.56 -7.18
C ILE A 73 5.00 7.40 -8.44
N CYS A 74 3.72 7.09 -8.31
CA CYS A 74 2.85 6.88 -9.47
C CYS A 74 1.70 7.89 -9.48
N TRP A 75 1.58 8.57 -10.63
CA TRP A 75 0.42 9.38 -10.98
C TRP A 75 0.15 9.24 -12.47
N PHE A 76 -0.83 8.42 -12.82
CA PHE A 76 -1.07 8.02 -14.22
C PHE A 76 -1.29 9.19 -15.19
N GLN A 77 -1.87 10.28 -14.70
CA GLN A 77 -2.20 11.46 -15.52
C GLN A 77 -1.01 12.39 -15.81
N GLY A 78 0.17 12.07 -15.31
CA GLY A 78 1.39 12.87 -15.50
C GLY A 78 1.53 14.05 -14.54
N TYR A 79 2.73 14.67 -14.58
CA TYR A 79 3.14 15.71 -13.63
C TYR A 79 2.25 16.97 -13.69
N ASP A 80 1.86 17.39 -14.89
CA ASP A 80 1.08 18.62 -15.08
C ASP A 80 -0.35 18.52 -14.49
N ASN A 81 -0.81 17.29 -14.29
CA ASN A 81 -2.13 17.00 -13.71
C ASN A 81 -2.07 16.61 -12.21
N LEU A 82 -0.95 16.90 -11.54
CA LEU A 82 -0.86 16.68 -10.09
C LEU A 82 -1.71 17.71 -9.33
N PRO A 83 -2.62 17.29 -8.45
CA PRO A 83 -3.21 18.19 -7.45
C PRO A 83 -2.12 18.87 -6.60
N GLU A 84 -2.35 20.08 -6.12
CA GLU A 84 -1.36 20.85 -5.38
C GLU A 84 -0.73 20.09 -4.21
N ILE A 85 -1.54 19.38 -3.42
CA ILE A 85 -1.03 18.58 -2.30
C ILE A 85 -0.18 17.38 -2.79
N VAL A 86 -0.53 16.79 -3.92
CA VAL A 86 0.26 15.70 -4.52
C VAL A 86 1.59 16.25 -5.07
N LYS A 87 1.56 17.45 -5.64
CA LYS A 87 2.77 18.16 -6.08
C LYS A 87 3.69 18.49 -4.89
N ALA A 88 3.13 18.94 -3.77
CA ALA A 88 3.88 19.16 -2.53
C ALA A 88 4.51 17.85 -2.00
N CYS A 89 3.78 16.73 -2.04
CA CYS A 89 4.30 15.42 -1.67
C CYS A 89 5.47 15.01 -2.58
N PHE A 90 5.32 15.14 -3.89
CA PHE A 90 6.37 14.83 -4.85
C PHE A 90 7.63 15.69 -4.64
N ASN A 91 7.44 16.99 -4.42
CA ASN A 91 8.54 17.91 -4.12
C ASN A 91 9.25 17.58 -2.81
N SER A 92 8.50 17.15 -1.79
CA SER A 92 9.08 16.72 -0.51
C SER A 92 9.97 15.49 -0.70
N ALA A 93 9.56 14.51 -1.52
CA ALA A 93 10.40 13.36 -1.86
C ALA A 93 11.68 13.79 -2.56
N LYS A 94 11.62 14.70 -3.54
CA LYS A 94 12.82 15.27 -4.16
C LYS A 94 13.73 15.98 -3.17
N LYS A 95 13.17 16.79 -2.27
CA LYS A 95 13.93 17.55 -1.28
C LYS A 95 14.74 16.65 -0.34
N TYR A 96 14.10 15.62 0.21
CA TYR A 96 14.68 14.78 1.25
C TYR A 96 15.40 13.53 0.72
N CYS A 97 15.22 13.17 -0.54
CA CYS A 97 15.86 12.01 -1.13
C CYS A 97 16.99 12.35 -2.11
N VAL A 98 17.09 13.61 -2.58
CA VAL A 98 18.17 14.05 -3.48
C VAL A 98 19.17 14.94 -2.76
N GLY A 99 18.77 15.70 -1.73
CA GLY A 99 19.59 16.72 -1.07
C GLY A 99 20.26 16.32 0.25
N GLY A 100 19.94 15.15 0.82
CA GLY A 100 20.32 14.79 2.20
C GLY A 100 21.55 13.90 2.38
N GLY A 101 22.43 13.81 1.36
CA GLY A 101 23.62 12.93 1.40
C GLY A 101 23.40 11.56 0.78
N ASP A 102 22.18 11.14 0.57
CA ASP A 102 21.82 9.98 -0.24
C ASP A 102 21.29 10.48 -1.60
N ILE A 103 21.79 9.92 -2.68
CA ILE A 103 21.34 10.25 -4.02
C ILE A 103 20.33 9.19 -4.46
N TYR A 104 19.05 9.51 -4.34
CA TYR A 104 17.98 8.70 -4.93
C TYR A 104 17.53 9.29 -6.25
N ASP A 105 17.21 8.43 -7.21
CA ASP A 105 16.45 8.84 -8.38
C ASP A 105 14.96 8.85 -8.01
N VAL A 106 14.33 10.03 -7.97
CA VAL A 106 12.89 10.16 -7.71
C VAL A 106 12.15 10.12 -9.04
N ILE A 107 11.48 9.01 -9.32
CA ILE A 107 10.84 8.74 -10.60
C ILE A 107 9.32 8.80 -10.45
N LEU A 108 8.69 9.68 -11.23
CA LEU A 108 7.23 9.72 -11.40
C LEU A 108 6.84 8.74 -12.52
N ILE A 109 6.15 7.69 -12.15
CA ILE A 109 5.55 6.75 -13.09
C ILE A 109 4.20 7.28 -13.56
N THR A 110 4.02 7.31 -14.86
CA THR A 110 2.82 7.76 -15.57
C THR A 110 2.30 6.66 -16.49
N GLU A 111 1.12 6.86 -17.06
CA GLU A 111 0.60 5.93 -18.07
C GLU A 111 1.50 5.83 -19.31
N ASP A 112 2.17 6.94 -19.66
CA ASP A 112 3.03 7.02 -20.84
C ASP A 112 4.39 6.33 -20.66
N ASN A 113 4.97 6.38 -19.44
CA ASN A 113 6.34 5.90 -19.21
C ASN A 113 6.45 4.56 -18.47
N MET A 114 5.37 4.01 -17.93
CA MET A 114 5.43 2.78 -17.12
C MET A 114 6.03 1.59 -17.87
N VAL A 115 5.77 1.50 -19.17
CA VAL A 115 6.29 0.42 -20.03
C VAL A 115 7.78 0.50 -20.30
N ASP A 116 8.39 1.65 -20.04
CA ASP A 116 9.84 1.83 -20.10
C ASP A 116 10.59 1.16 -18.95
N TYR A 117 9.89 0.86 -17.85
CA TYR A 117 10.49 0.31 -16.64
C TYR A 117 10.12 -1.15 -16.40
N VAL A 118 8.91 -1.56 -16.75
CA VAL A 118 8.44 -2.91 -16.44
C VAL A 118 7.65 -3.53 -17.59
N ASN A 119 7.85 -4.84 -17.79
CA ASN A 119 7.02 -5.64 -18.66
C ASN A 119 5.74 -6.02 -17.91
N ILE A 120 4.61 -5.51 -18.37
CA ILE A 120 3.30 -5.80 -17.79
C ILE A 120 2.66 -6.89 -18.64
N PRO A 121 2.24 -8.03 -18.06
CA PRO A 121 1.62 -9.11 -18.81
C PRO A 121 0.40 -8.66 -19.62
N ASP A 122 0.25 -9.16 -20.84
CA ASP A 122 -0.80 -8.76 -21.78
C ASP A 122 -2.20 -8.91 -21.19
N HIS A 123 -2.46 -9.97 -20.43
CA HIS A 123 -3.75 -10.19 -19.79
C HIS A 123 -4.09 -9.14 -18.73
N ILE A 124 -3.09 -8.61 -18.03
CA ILE A 124 -3.23 -7.52 -17.05
C ILE A 124 -3.45 -6.20 -17.79
N MET A 125 -2.59 -5.89 -18.76
CA MET A 125 -2.69 -4.66 -19.55
C MET A 125 -4.03 -4.58 -20.28
N LYS A 126 -4.49 -5.68 -20.89
CA LYS A 126 -5.79 -5.73 -21.53
C LYS A 126 -6.93 -5.43 -20.54
N LYS A 127 -6.96 -6.10 -19.38
CA LYS A 127 -7.99 -5.87 -18.35
C LYS A 127 -7.97 -4.46 -17.79
N TYR A 128 -6.79 -3.84 -17.68
CA TYR A 128 -6.66 -2.44 -17.29
C TYR A 128 -7.30 -1.51 -18.35
N ARG A 129 -6.96 -1.69 -19.62
CA ARG A 129 -7.53 -0.91 -20.74
C ARG A 129 -9.04 -1.11 -20.89
N ASP A 130 -9.53 -2.30 -20.63
CA ASP A 130 -10.95 -2.65 -20.64
C ASP A 130 -11.71 -2.12 -19.38
N GLY A 131 -11.02 -1.44 -18.42
CA GLY A 131 -11.61 -0.90 -17.20
C GLY A 131 -11.98 -1.96 -16.15
N ILE A 132 -11.60 -3.23 -16.34
CA ILE A 132 -11.82 -4.34 -15.40
C ILE A 132 -10.91 -4.17 -14.18
N ILE A 133 -9.64 -3.84 -14.39
CA ILE A 133 -8.69 -3.50 -13.35
C ILE A 133 -8.71 -1.98 -13.18
N THR A 134 -9.10 -1.50 -12.00
CA THR A 134 -9.09 -0.07 -11.69
C THR A 134 -7.67 0.47 -11.58
N ARG A 135 -7.47 1.78 -11.73
CA ARG A 135 -6.17 2.44 -11.53
C ARG A 135 -5.51 2.07 -10.21
N THR A 136 -6.29 1.98 -9.13
CA THR A 136 -5.78 1.60 -7.80
C THR A 136 -5.20 0.18 -7.81
N HIS A 137 -5.95 -0.81 -8.32
CA HIS A 137 -5.46 -2.19 -8.38
C HIS A 137 -4.35 -2.39 -9.40
N PHE A 138 -4.35 -1.61 -10.47
CA PHE A 138 -3.27 -1.61 -11.44
C PHE A 138 -1.99 -1.02 -10.82
N SER A 139 -2.10 0.02 -9.99
CA SER A 139 -0.95 0.54 -9.24
C SER A 139 -0.38 -0.46 -8.22
N ASP A 140 -1.23 -1.36 -7.66
CA ASP A 140 -0.77 -2.45 -6.79
C ASP A 140 0.12 -3.46 -7.55
N ILE A 141 -0.22 -3.75 -8.80
CA ILE A 141 0.59 -4.61 -9.67
C ILE A 141 1.88 -3.91 -10.08
N LEU A 142 1.76 -2.64 -10.50
CA LEU A 142 2.89 -1.84 -10.95
C LEU A 142 3.95 -1.66 -9.87
N ARG A 143 3.53 -1.35 -8.62
CA ARG A 143 4.47 -1.23 -7.48
C ARG A 143 5.24 -2.52 -7.21
N LEU A 144 4.58 -3.67 -7.33
CA LEU A 144 5.23 -4.96 -7.17
C LEU A 144 6.26 -5.19 -8.26
N LEU A 145 5.90 -4.98 -9.53
CA LEU A 145 6.81 -5.15 -10.65
C LEU A 145 8.04 -4.24 -10.54
N LEU A 146 7.85 -2.95 -10.19
CA LEU A 146 8.94 -2.01 -9.99
C LEU A 146 9.88 -2.44 -8.85
N LEU A 147 9.32 -2.75 -7.68
CA LEU A 147 10.11 -3.17 -6.51
C LEU A 147 10.80 -4.52 -6.72
N ILE A 148 10.18 -5.47 -7.41
CA ILE A 148 10.79 -6.76 -7.72
C ILE A 148 11.96 -6.58 -8.69
N ASN A 149 11.79 -5.77 -9.75
CA ASN A 149 12.80 -5.61 -10.79
C ASN A 149 13.97 -4.74 -10.37
N TYR A 150 13.72 -3.70 -9.59
CA TYR A 150 14.72 -2.68 -9.25
C TYR A 150 15.01 -2.59 -7.76
N GLY A 151 14.07 -2.96 -6.90
CA GLY A 151 14.10 -2.57 -5.50
C GLY A 151 13.75 -1.10 -5.31
N GLY A 152 14.23 -0.53 -4.20
CA GLY A 152 14.00 0.87 -3.86
C GLY A 152 12.78 1.06 -2.97
N ILE A 153 12.14 2.22 -3.07
CA ILE A 153 11.03 2.60 -2.21
C ILE A 153 9.84 3.05 -3.06
N TRP A 154 8.70 2.43 -2.86
CA TRP A 154 7.42 2.92 -3.36
C TRP A 154 6.81 3.88 -2.36
N LEU A 155 6.41 5.05 -2.85
CA LEU A 155 5.56 6.01 -2.13
C LEU A 155 4.27 6.23 -2.92
N ASP A 156 3.13 6.09 -2.28
CA ASP A 156 1.90 6.61 -2.88
C ASP A 156 2.04 8.12 -3.11
N ALA A 157 1.44 8.64 -4.16
CA ALA A 157 1.57 10.04 -4.55
C ALA A 157 1.11 11.07 -3.49
N THR A 158 0.41 10.61 -2.46
CA THR A 158 -0.02 11.43 -1.31
C THR A 158 0.87 11.25 -0.07
N VAL A 159 2.09 10.77 -0.22
CA VAL A 159 3.05 10.66 0.89
C VAL A 159 3.93 11.89 0.92
N PHE A 160 3.84 12.65 2.01
CA PHE A 160 4.71 13.79 2.27
C PHE A 160 5.86 13.37 3.17
N LEU A 161 7.08 13.66 2.77
CA LEU A 161 8.27 13.45 3.61
C LEU A 161 8.61 14.75 4.34
N SER A 162 8.86 14.64 5.64
CA SER A 162 9.32 15.76 6.48
C SER A 162 10.78 15.66 6.90
N ASP A 163 11.41 14.53 6.58
CA ASP A 163 12.81 14.25 6.86
C ASP A 163 13.36 13.18 5.90
N ASN A 164 14.67 12.93 5.95
CA ASN A 164 15.37 11.92 5.18
C ASN A 164 14.86 10.50 5.51
N ILE A 165 15.02 9.58 4.56
CA ILE A 165 14.70 8.17 4.79
C ILE A 165 15.65 7.61 5.87
N PRO A 166 15.13 7.06 6.99
CA PRO A 166 15.97 6.53 8.05
C PRO A 166 16.83 5.34 7.63
N GLU A 167 18.01 5.23 8.19
CA GLU A 167 18.99 4.17 7.90
C GLU A 167 18.44 2.75 8.10
N TYR A 168 17.57 2.55 9.08
CA TYR A 168 16.96 1.24 9.31
C TYR A 168 16.04 0.79 8.16
N ILE A 169 15.49 1.74 7.39
CA ILE A 169 14.70 1.43 6.19
C ILE A 169 15.63 1.11 5.01
N LYS A 170 16.66 1.93 4.80
CA LYS A 170 17.62 1.74 3.71
C LYS A 170 18.32 0.38 3.78
N LYS A 171 18.57 -0.12 4.99
CA LYS A 171 19.23 -1.41 5.25
C LYS A 171 18.28 -2.60 5.29
N SER A 172 16.96 -2.38 5.28
CA SER A 172 15.99 -3.46 5.36
C SER A 172 15.85 -4.24 4.04
N ASP A 173 15.61 -5.55 4.14
CA ASP A 173 15.25 -6.36 2.98
C ASP A 173 13.82 -6.07 2.51
N LEU A 174 12.94 -5.78 3.47
CA LEU A 174 11.57 -5.32 3.28
C LEU A 174 11.19 -4.42 4.45
N PHE A 175 10.52 -3.31 4.16
CA PHE A 175 9.89 -2.45 5.16
C PHE A 175 8.51 -2.00 4.69
N MET A 176 7.54 -2.13 5.59
CA MET A 176 6.19 -1.59 5.46
C MET A 176 5.73 -1.13 6.84
N PHE A 177 4.92 -0.08 6.91
CA PHE A 177 4.24 0.28 8.15
C PHE A 177 3.19 -0.77 8.48
N LYS A 178 3.39 -1.47 9.61
CA LYS A 178 2.48 -2.53 10.06
C LYS A 178 1.23 -1.94 10.71
N THR A 179 0.09 -2.55 10.47
CA THR A 179 -1.13 -2.17 11.15
C THR A 179 -1.05 -2.49 12.64
N SER A 180 -1.63 -1.63 13.47
CA SER A 180 -1.74 -1.82 14.91
C SER A 180 -3.16 -2.23 15.29
N PHE A 181 -3.36 -2.62 16.55
CA PHE A 181 -4.68 -2.94 17.06
C PHE A 181 -5.67 -1.75 16.98
N PHE A 182 -5.14 -0.52 16.98
CA PHE A 182 -5.94 0.72 16.93
C PHE A 182 -6.26 1.17 15.50
N ASP A 183 -5.67 0.54 14.47
CA ASP A 183 -5.99 0.85 13.08
C ASP A 183 -7.42 0.39 12.73
N LYS A 184 -8.14 1.20 11.97
CA LYS A 184 -9.45 0.84 11.41
C LYS A 184 -9.40 -0.51 10.68
N ASN A 185 -8.28 -0.83 10.07
CA ASN A 185 -8.04 -2.05 9.30
C ASN A 185 -7.04 -3.00 10.01
N ALA A 186 -7.13 -3.13 11.33
CA ALA A 186 -6.20 -3.92 12.16
C ALA A 186 -6.07 -5.41 11.76
N PHE A 187 -6.97 -5.92 10.93
CA PHE A 187 -6.90 -7.28 10.39
C PHE A 187 -5.96 -7.41 9.17
N LEU A 188 -5.58 -6.31 8.53
CA LEU A 188 -4.58 -6.29 7.46
C LEU A 188 -3.17 -6.29 8.06
N PRO A 189 -2.17 -6.89 7.39
CA PRO A 189 -0.83 -7.03 7.99
C PRO A 189 -0.03 -5.73 8.01
N ALA A 190 -0.17 -4.92 6.99
CA ALA A 190 0.52 -3.65 6.81
C ALA A 190 -0.20 -2.80 5.75
N SER A 191 0.19 -1.55 5.64
CA SER A 191 -0.25 -0.64 4.57
C SER A 191 0.68 -0.72 3.36
N SER A 192 0.13 -0.43 2.17
CA SER A 192 0.86 -0.50 0.89
C SER A 192 1.36 0.86 0.38
N TRP A 193 1.07 1.95 1.09
CA TRP A 193 1.40 3.30 0.65
C TRP A 193 2.89 3.67 0.78
N PHE A 194 3.64 2.89 1.59
CA PHE A 194 5.09 2.98 1.74
C PHE A 194 5.66 1.57 1.78
N ILE A 195 6.46 1.19 0.78
CA ILE A 195 7.12 -0.12 0.71
C ILE A 195 8.57 0.12 0.31
N ALA A 196 9.52 -0.17 1.21
CA ALA A 196 10.92 -0.28 0.83
C ALA A 196 11.28 -1.76 0.68
N ALA A 197 11.96 -2.12 -0.41
CA ALA A 197 12.34 -3.51 -0.66
C ALA A 197 13.65 -3.59 -1.44
N LYS A 198 14.45 -4.62 -1.14
CA LYS A 198 15.54 -5.02 -2.03
C LYS A 198 14.97 -5.66 -3.28
N LYS A 199 15.69 -5.48 -4.39
CA LYS A 199 15.41 -6.16 -5.67
C LYS A 199 15.24 -7.66 -5.45
N GLY A 200 14.22 -8.26 -6.08
CA GLY A 200 13.96 -9.69 -5.99
C GLY A 200 13.42 -10.14 -4.63
N ASN A 201 12.80 -9.24 -3.84
CA ASN A 201 12.25 -9.62 -2.53
C ASN A 201 11.23 -10.77 -2.67
N PRO A 202 11.45 -11.93 -1.98
CA PRO A 202 10.65 -13.13 -2.20
C PRO A 202 9.19 -12.99 -1.76
N ILE A 203 8.90 -12.18 -0.73
CA ILE A 203 7.51 -11.90 -0.32
C ILE A 203 6.77 -11.18 -1.45
N LEU A 204 7.39 -10.14 -2.04
CA LEU A 204 6.76 -9.36 -3.10
C LEU A 204 6.55 -10.18 -4.36
N ILE A 205 7.49 -11.06 -4.71
CA ILE A 205 7.38 -12.00 -5.84
C ILE A 205 6.16 -12.91 -5.63
N LYS A 206 6.02 -13.52 -4.45
CA LYS A 206 4.90 -14.41 -4.14
C LYS A 206 3.56 -13.69 -4.13
N VAL A 207 3.52 -12.46 -3.60
CA VAL A 207 2.30 -11.62 -3.65
C VAL A 207 1.94 -11.29 -5.10
N TYR A 208 2.91 -10.94 -5.93
CA TYR A 208 2.69 -10.69 -7.35
C TYR A 208 2.14 -11.93 -8.07
N ASN A 209 2.70 -13.11 -7.81
CA ASN A 209 2.22 -14.37 -8.42
C ASN A 209 0.75 -14.64 -8.06
N VAL A 210 0.36 -14.45 -6.80
CA VAL A 210 -1.05 -14.58 -6.37
C VAL A 210 -1.95 -13.60 -7.12
N LEU A 211 -1.55 -12.32 -7.22
CA LEU A 211 -2.33 -11.31 -7.94
C LEU A 211 -2.39 -11.57 -9.44
N SER A 212 -1.28 -11.96 -10.06
CA SER A 212 -1.23 -12.29 -11.48
C SER A 212 -2.14 -13.49 -11.82
N ASN A 213 -2.09 -14.56 -11.01
CA ASN A 213 -2.96 -15.72 -11.15
C ASN A 213 -4.44 -15.38 -10.95
N PHE A 214 -4.74 -14.49 -9.98
CA PHE A 214 -6.09 -13.97 -9.79
C PHE A 214 -6.55 -13.25 -11.06
N TRP A 215 -5.77 -12.29 -11.57
CA TRP A 215 -6.15 -11.51 -12.74
C TRP A 215 -6.08 -12.27 -14.07
N LYS A 216 -5.39 -13.41 -14.15
CA LYS A 216 -5.51 -14.32 -15.32
C LYS A 216 -6.97 -14.78 -15.49
N ASN A 217 -7.66 -15.07 -14.40
CA ASN A 217 -8.95 -15.76 -14.40
C ASN A 217 -10.16 -14.88 -14.02
N GLU A 218 -9.96 -13.89 -13.16
CA GLU A 218 -11.08 -13.09 -12.63
C GLU A 218 -11.31 -11.81 -13.45
N THR A 219 -12.57 -11.43 -13.54
CA THR A 219 -13.02 -10.22 -14.26
C THR A 219 -13.60 -9.17 -13.32
N ASN A 220 -13.61 -9.45 -12.01
CA ASN A 220 -14.09 -8.56 -10.98
C ASN A 220 -13.05 -8.40 -9.89
N MET A 221 -12.94 -7.21 -9.36
CA MET A 221 -12.04 -6.83 -8.26
C MET A 221 -12.28 -7.61 -6.96
N MET A 222 -13.49 -8.06 -6.71
CA MET A 222 -13.99 -8.73 -5.51
C MET A 222 -13.83 -7.93 -4.20
N HIS A 223 -12.70 -7.26 -3.98
CA HIS A 223 -12.47 -6.47 -2.76
C HIS A 223 -11.38 -5.41 -2.96
N TYR A 224 -11.57 -4.23 -2.37
CA TYR A 224 -10.60 -3.13 -2.42
C TYR A 224 -9.21 -3.52 -1.88
N PHE A 225 -9.15 -4.34 -0.82
CA PHE A 225 -7.91 -4.78 -0.19
C PHE A 225 -7.30 -6.06 -0.80
N LEU A 226 -7.50 -6.32 -2.09
CA LEU A 226 -7.01 -7.53 -2.77
C LEU A 226 -5.49 -7.72 -2.58
N PHE A 227 -4.68 -6.65 -2.72
CA PHE A 227 -3.24 -6.68 -2.46
C PHE A 227 -2.94 -7.14 -1.02
N HIS A 228 -3.59 -6.52 -0.03
CA HIS A 228 -3.34 -6.81 1.39
C HIS A 228 -3.79 -8.21 1.80
N ILE A 229 -4.86 -8.71 1.20
CA ILE A 229 -5.34 -10.09 1.39
C ILE A 229 -4.33 -11.08 0.79
N SER A 230 -3.77 -10.77 -0.37
CA SER A 230 -2.72 -11.58 -1.00
C SER A 230 -1.43 -11.57 -0.17
N LEU A 231 -1.01 -10.41 0.36
CA LEU A 231 0.11 -10.31 1.29
C LEU A 231 -0.14 -11.14 2.56
N LEU A 232 -1.33 -11.01 3.17
CA LEU A 232 -1.71 -11.80 4.36
C LEU A 232 -1.68 -13.30 4.07
N LEU A 233 -2.10 -13.71 2.88
CA LEU A 233 -2.08 -15.11 2.46
C LEU A 233 -0.64 -15.64 2.38
N VAL A 234 0.26 -14.90 1.74
CA VAL A 234 1.68 -15.26 1.58
C VAL A 234 2.36 -15.37 2.95
N ILE A 235 2.31 -14.33 3.79
CA ILE A 235 2.98 -14.30 5.09
C ILE A 235 2.36 -15.21 6.16
N LYS A 236 1.25 -15.90 5.85
CA LYS A 236 0.63 -16.87 6.76
C LYS A 236 0.76 -18.31 6.31
N ASN A 237 1.08 -18.57 5.05
CA ASN A 237 1.04 -19.93 4.51
C ASN A 237 2.35 -20.35 3.81
N ASP A 238 3.28 -19.43 3.62
CA ASP A 238 4.59 -19.72 3.05
C ASP A 238 5.67 -19.56 4.13
N GLN A 239 6.43 -20.64 4.40
CA GLN A 239 7.35 -20.70 5.54
C GLN A 239 8.47 -19.65 5.44
N GLU A 240 9.09 -19.50 4.28
CA GLU A 240 10.12 -18.49 4.06
C GLU A 240 9.59 -17.07 4.28
N SER A 241 8.40 -16.79 3.74
CA SER A 241 7.74 -15.49 3.90
C SER A 241 7.35 -15.19 5.35
N ILE A 242 6.94 -16.20 6.12
CA ILE A 242 6.67 -16.07 7.57
C ILE A 242 7.94 -15.62 8.30
N GLU A 243 9.07 -16.27 8.02
CA GLU A 243 10.34 -15.98 8.67
C GLU A 243 10.85 -14.57 8.32
N LEU A 244 10.82 -14.21 7.04
CA LEU A 244 11.21 -12.88 6.57
C LEU A 244 10.30 -11.78 7.12
N TRP A 245 8.99 -12.02 7.14
CA TRP A 245 8.02 -11.07 7.69
C TRP A 245 8.22 -10.84 9.20
N ASN A 246 8.55 -11.88 9.95
CA ASN A 246 8.79 -11.79 11.38
C ASN A 246 10.09 -11.04 11.72
N LYS A 247 11.08 -11.06 10.83
CA LYS A 247 12.33 -10.28 10.96
C LYS A 247 12.13 -8.80 10.62
N MET A 248 11.07 -8.44 9.88
CA MET A 248 10.82 -7.05 9.48
C MET A 248 10.53 -6.18 10.70
N LEU A 249 11.25 -5.04 10.80
CA LEU A 249 11.07 -4.08 11.88
C LEU A 249 9.61 -3.64 12.01
N TYR A 250 9.11 -3.59 13.24
CA TYR A 250 7.79 -3.07 13.53
C TYR A 250 7.83 -1.54 13.62
N LYS A 251 7.06 -0.88 12.75
CA LYS A 251 6.66 0.52 12.88
C LYS A 251 5.16 0.58 12.62
N ASN A 252 4.43 1.26 13.49
CA ASN A 252 2.97 1.31 13.39
C ASN A 252 2.52 2.26 12.28
N ASN A 253 1.36 1.98 11.72
CA ASN A 253 0.77 2.77 10.65
C ASN A 253 -0.01 4.01 11.15
N CYS A 254 -0.26 4.16 12.46
CA CYS A 254 -1.06 5.26 12.99
C CYS A 254 -0.31 6.59 12.96
N GLU A 255 0.97 6.58 13.35
CA GLU A 255 1.82 7.77 13.42
C GLU A 255 1.90 8.53 12.10
N PRO A 256 2.14 7.89 10.95
CA PRO A 256 2.14 8.57 9.66
C PRO A 256 0.82 9.24 9.27
N HIS A 257 -0.30 8.83 9.85
CA HIS A 257 -1.61 9.40 9.53
C HIS A 257 -2.01 10.61 10.38
N VAL A 258 -1.23 10.97 11.40
CA VAL A 258 -1.56 12.09 12.29
C VAL A 258 -1.74 13.39 11.52
N LEU A 259 -0.84 13.69 10.57
CA LEU A 259 -0.94 14.88 9.74
C LEU A 259 -2.19 14.91 8.87
N GLN A 260 -2.64 13.76 8.37
CA GLN A 260 -3.87 13.66 7.58
C GLN A 260 -5.10 14.16 8.34
N PHE A 261 -5.20 13.81 9.63
CA PHE A 261 -6.31 14.27 10.47
C PHE A 261 -6.24 15.74 10.81
N LYS A 262 -5.04 16.34 10.70
CA LYS A 262 -4.78 17.75 11.01
C LYS A 262 -4.75 18.65 9.77
N MET A 263 -4.87 18.12 8.56
CA MET A 263 -4.65 18.86 7.31
C MET A 263 -5.42 20.18 7.24
N PHE A 264 -6.65 20.22 7.73
CA PHE A 264 -7.53 21.40 7.67
C PHE A 264 -7.73 22.12 9.02
N ASP A 265 -6.97 21.70 10.04
CA ASP A 265 -6.86 22.45 11.29
C ASP A 265 -5.99 23.69 11.04
N GLU A 266 -6.15 24.69 11.90
CA GLU A 266 -5.30 25.89 11.91
C GLU A 266 -3.83 25.50 12.11
N TYR A 267 -2.95 26.10 11.29
CA TYR A 267 -1.53 25.80 11.35
C TYR A 267 -0.92 26.28 12.68
N SER A 268 -0.14 25.44 13.30
CA SER A 268 0.67 25.73 14.48
C SER A 268 2.06 25.15 14.33
N THR A 269 3.08 25.97 14.56
CA THR A 269 4.48 25.54 14.51
C THR A 269 4.78 24.46 15.54
N ASP A 270 4.22 24.56 16.76
CA ASP A 270 4.44 23.59 17.82
C ASP A 270 3.81 22.23 17.46
N VAL A 271 2.58 22.24 16.96
CA VAL A 271 1.89 21.02 16.48
C VAL A 271 2.66 20.41 15.31
N LYS A 272 3.12 21.21 14.34
CA LYS A 272 3.97 20.74 13.24
C LYS A 272 5.23 20.06 13.78
N ASN A 273 5.97 20.73 14.67
CA ASN A 273 7.21 20.19 15.21
C ASN A 273 6.98 18.84 15.93
N HIS A 274 5.89 18.73 16.68
CA HIS A 274 5.51 17.48 17.32
C HIS A 274 5.21 16.38 16.29
N ILE A 275 4.45 16.68 15.23
CA ILE A 275 4.12 15.72 14.17
C ILE A 275 5.40 15.26 13.43
N TRP A 276 6.35 16.17 13.13
CA TRP A 276 7.63 15.84 12.49
C TRP A 276 8.52 14.94 13.36
N GLN A 277 8.41 15.05 14.70
CA GLN A 277 9.14 14.16 15.62
C GLN A 277 8.57 12.75 15.67
N ILE A 278 7.25 12.58 15.42
CA ILE A 278 6.62 11.24 15.49
C ILE A 278 6.89 10.44 14.22
N SER A 279 6.92 11.08 13.05
CA SER A 279 7.11 10.40 11.78
C SER A 279 7.88 11.27 10.79
N PHE A 280 8.73 10.65 9.99
CA PHE A 280 9.42 11.27 8.86
C PHE A 280 8.59 11.25 7.58
N ALA A 281 7.59 10.37 7.50
CA ALA A 281 6.70 10.19 6.36
C ALA A 281 5.25 10.29 6.81
N HIS A 282 4.45 11.05 6.07
CA HIS A 282 3.07 11.35 6.42
C HIS A 282 2.15 10.93 5.27
N LYS A 283 1.26 9.97 5.52
CA LYS A 283 0.23 9.58 4.55
C LYS A 283 -0.88 10.62 4.58
N LEU A 284 -1.02 11.31 3.47
CA LEU A 284 -2.07 12.31 3.25
C LEU A 284 -3.15 11.74 2.31
N THR A 285 -4.09 12.59 1.98
CA THR A 285 -5.11 12.35 0.97
C THR A 285 -5.32 13.63 0.17
N TYR A 286 -5.79 13.51 -1.06
CA TYR A 286 -6.26 14.66 -1.83
C TYR A 286 -7.77 14.75 -1.71
N PHE A 287 -8.29 15.97 -1.61
CA PHE A 287 -9.69 16.25 -1.42
C PHE A 287 -10.23 17.17 -2.51
N ASP A 288 -11.53 17.27 -2.53
CA ASP A 288 -12.26 18.25 -3.29
C ASP A 288 -11.91 19.69 -2.83
N ASP A 289 -11.92 20.63 -3.77
CA ASP A 289 -11.41 21.99 -3.67
C ASP A 289 -12.01 22.85 -2.53
N SER A 290 -13.16 22.45 -1.99
CA SER A 290 -13.86 23.25 -0.97
C SER A 290 -13.07 23.39 0.34
N LEU A 291 -12.45 22.30 0.81
CA LEU A 291 -11.63 22.31 2.03
C LEU A 291 -10.23 22.90 1.78
N ALA A 292 -9.71 22.72 0.57
CA ALA A 292 -8.42 23.27 0.16
C ALA A 292 -8.36 24.81 0.19
N LYS A 293 -9.53 25.48 0.06
CA LYS A 293 -9.63 26.96 0.10
C LYS A 293 -9.55 27.57 1.49
N LYS A 294 -9.62 26.77 2.56
CA LYS A 294 -9.53 27.26 3.94
C LYS A 294 -8.11 27.77 4.19
N LYS A 295 -7.99 29.07 4.54
CA LYS A 295 -6.69 29.73 4.80
C LYS A 295 -6.10 29.29 6.14
N ASP A 296 -4.81 29.56 6.32
CA ASP A 296 -4.07 29.37 7.56
C ASP A 296 -4.13 27.93 8.13
N THR A 297 -4.24 26.94 7.25
CA THR A 297 -4.29 25.52 7.62
C THR A 297 -2.96 24.81 7.34
N PHE A 298 -2.79 23.60 7.91
CA PHE A 298 -1.67 22.73 7.53
C PHE A 298 -1.65 22.43 6.03
N TYR A 299 -2.81 22.27 5.39
CA TYR A 299 -2.89 22.09 3.93
C TYR A 299 -2.22 23.25 3.19
N GLN A 300 -2.59 24.51 3.53
CA GLN A 300 -2.00 25.70 2.91
C GLN A 300 -0.51 25.82 3.19
N TYR A 301 -0.07 25.47 4.40
CA TYR A 301 1.34 25.43 4.74
C TYR A 301 2.10 24.44 3.85
N LEU A 302 1.58 23.20 3.67
CA LEU A 302 2.24 22.14 2.91
C LEU A 302 2.38 22.47 1.42
N ILE A 303 1.36 23.06 0.80
CA ILE A 303 1.41 23.38 -0.64
C ILE A 303 2.28 24.60 -0.96
N ASN A 304 2.66 25.41 0.06
CA ASN A 304 3.54 26.56 -0.08
C ASN A 304 4.99 26.29 0.38
N LEU A 305 5.35 25.04 0.75
CA LEU A 305 6.72 24.60 1.06
C LEU A 305 7.53 24.38 -0.21
#